data_1f7df7abb6584402db11e7151bc93ac0
#
_entry.id   1f7df7abb6584402db11e7151bc93ac0
#
_cell.length_a   1.000
_cell.length_b   1.000
_cell.length_c   1.000
_cell.angle_alpha   90.00
_cell.angle_beta   90.00
_cell.angle_gamma   90.00
#
_symmetry.space_group_name_H-M   'P 1'
#
loop_
_entity.id
_entity.type
_entity.pdbx_description
1 polymer ?
#
loop_
_entity_poly.entity_id
_entity_poly.type
_entity_poly.pdbx_seq_one_letter_code
_entity_poly.pdbx_strand_id
1 'polypeptide(L)'
;MNKKVVGFVYALLTVIILSACSTEEVTTNHSDPQVSVSTTVKPLTKKEFSEVEISELTSPSKQDFRKVHVVLTLRGTDYLSNIQVKLPNYKQAFNNMKDDQQIRYWFGSGADEEQENKNIYTREFVLYTKNLNDQQIKDILATGKIKTSWGLKDTKTKNQEEFAAGKNIKFEAK
;
A
#
# COMPACT_ATOMS: atom_id res chain seq x y z
N MET A 1 13.05 -5.31 -80.06
CA MET A 1 12.42 -5.56 -78.80
C MET A 1 13.51 -5.46 -77.68
N ASN A 2 13.49 -4.42 -76.91
CA ASN A 2 14.60 -4.02 -76.04
C ASN A 2 14.74 -4.94 -74.82
N LYS A 3 15.82 -5.68 -74.69
CA LYS A 3 16.18 -6.58 -73.62
C LYS A 3 16.35 -5.84 -72.20
N LYS A 4 16.29 -4.52 -72.22
CA LYS A 4 16.44 -3.65 -70.96
C LYS A 4 15.15 -3.47 -70.17
N VAL A 5 13.97 -3.78 -70.73
CA VAL A 5 12.69 -3.59 -70.05
C VAL A 5 12.30 -4.81 -69.20
N VAL A 6 12.80 -5.97 -69.50
CA VAL A 6 12.46 -7.21 -68.77
C VAL A 6 13.17 -7.32 -67.40
N GLY A 7 14.36 -6.69 -67.28
CA GLY A 7 15.11 -6.71 -66.01
C GLY A 7 14.52 -5.81 -64.90
N PHE A 8 13.75 -4.78 -65.29
CA PHE A 8 13.20 -3.83 -64.31
C PHE A 8 11.90 -4.31 -63.63
N VAL A 9 11.18 -5.22 -64.30
CA VAL A 9 9.93 -5.77 -63.76
C VAL A 9 10.21 -6.86 -62.70
N TYR A 10 11.32 -7.59 -62.79
CA TYR A 10 11.70 -8.61 -61.79
C TYR A 10 12.28 -8.01 -60.51
N ALA A 11 12.90 -6.82 -60.58
CA ALA A 11 13.43 -6.16 -59.41
C ALA A 11 12.32 -5.52 -58.53
N LEU A 12 11.15 -5.26 -59.13
CA LEU A 12 10.02 -4.62 -58.39
C LEU A 12 9.13 -5.66 -57.68
N LEU A 13 9.22 -6.95 -58.05
CA LEU A 13 8.38 -8.01 -57.45
C LEU A 13 9.00 -8.64 -56.19
N THR A 14 10.31 -8.39 -55.92
CA THR A 14 11.01 -9.00 -54.79
C THR A 14 10.98 -8.15 -53.53
N VAL A 15 10.42 -6.92 -53.57
CA VAL A 15 10.36 -6.00 -52.42
C VAL A 15 9.06 -6.13 -51.60
N ILE A 16 8.05 -6.88 -52.07
CA ILE A 16 6.71 -6.93 -51.47
C ILE A 16 6.52 -8.06 -50.42
N ILE A 17 7.52 -8.92 -50.18
CA ILE A 17 7.35 -10.10 -49.31
C ILE A 17 8.00 -9.90 -47.91
N LEU A 18 8.54 -8.73 -47.57
CA LEU A 18 9.24 -8.49 -46.28
C LEU A 18 8.49 -7.64 -45.30
N SER A 19 7.20 -7.41 -45.49
CA SER A 19 6.40 -6.58 -44.54
C SER A 19 5.13 -7.26 -44.08
N ALA A 20 5.24 -8.46 -43.50
CA ALA A 20 4.11 -9.07 -42.82
C ALA A 20 4.60 -9.96 -41.66
N CYS A 21 5.34 -9.39 -40.75
CA CYS A 21 5.43 -9.85 -39.35
C CYS A 21 5.37 -8.63 -38.43
N SER A 22 4.24 -7.92 -38.45
CA SER A 22 3.84 -7.16 -37.28
C SER A 22 3.34 -8.22 -36.30
N THR A 23 4.19 -8.60 -35.36
CA THR A 23 3.74 -9.11 -34.10
C THR A 23 2.83 -8.00 -33.52
N GLU A 24 1.51 -8.17 -33.62
CA GLU A 24 0.61 -7.43 -32.76
C GLU A 24 1.01 -7.83 -31.33
N GLU A 25 1.78 -6.95 -30.67
CA GLU A 25 1.81 -6.96 -29.24
C GLU A 25 0.36 -6.76 -28.80
N VAL A 26 -0.27 -7.84 -28.36
CA VAL A 26 -1.51 -7.76 -27.62
C VAL A 26 -1.16 -7.02 -26.33
N THR A 27 -1.20 -5.70 -26.38
CA THR A 27 -1.19 -4.87 -25.20
C THR A 27 -2.50 -5.15 -24.46
N THR A 28 -2.49 -6.16 -23.61
CA THR A 28 -3.51 -6.31 -22.60
C THR A 28 -3.37 -5.07 -21.71
N ASN A 29 -4.26 -4.10 -21.89
CA ASN A 29 -4.40 -2.93 -21.02
C ASN A 29 -4.89 -3.41 -19.65
N HIS A 30 -4.00 -4.02 -18.86
CA HIS A 30 -4.25 -4.24 -17.46
C HIS A 30 -4.15 -2.89 -16.77
N SER A 31 -5.26 -2.43 -16.21
CA SER A 31 -5.28 -1.23 -15.37
C SER A 31 -4.45 -1.48 -14.12
N ASP A 32 -3.76 -0.46 -13.62
CA ASP A 32 -3.05 -0.54 -12.33
C ASP A 32 -3.99 -1.01 -11.21
N PRO A 33 -3.48 -1.72 -10.20
CA PRO A 33 -4.30 -2.19 -9.10
C PRO A 33 -4.93 -1.02 -8.36
N GLN A 34 -6.20 -1.18 -7.98
CA GLN A 34 -6.87 -0.19 -7.16
C GLN A 34 -6.39 -0.33 -5.72
N VAL A 35 -5.76 0.71 -5.21
CA VAL A 35 -5.26 0.76 -3.83
C VAL A 35 -6.17 1.65 -2.97
N SER A 36 -6.62 1.12 -1.85
CA SER A 36 -7.34 1.88 -0.84
C SER A 36 -6.71 1.70 0.53
N VAL A 37 -6.61 2.81 1.28
CA VAL A 37 -6.11 2.84 2.65
C VAL A 37 -7.20 3.43 3.53
N SER A 38 -7.52 2.76 4.63
CA SER A 38 -8.39 3.28 5.67
C SER A 38 -7.73 3.13 7.03
N THR A 39 -7.89 4.14 7.88
CA THR A 39 -7.38 4.11 9.25
C THR A 39 -8.50 4.52 10.20
N THR A 40 -8.76 3.68 11.21
CA THR A 40 -9.72 3.97 12.27
C THR A 40 -8.98 4.11 13.59
N VAL A 41 -9.29 5.17 14.33
CA VAL A 41 -8.77 5.43 15.68
C VAL A 41 -9.96 5.42 16.64
N LYS A 42 -9.99 4.47 17.56
CA LYS A 42 -11.12 4.25 18.47
C LYS A 42 -10.71 4.09 19.93
N PRO A 43 -11.62 4.34 20.90
CA PRO A 43 -11.38 4.03 22.30
C PRO A 43 -11.17 2.53 22.50
N LEU A 44 -10.41 2.16 23.52
CA LEU A 44 -10.35 0.76 23.99
C LEU A 44 -11.67 0.35 24.65
N THR A 45 -12.05 -0.90 24.49
CA THR A 45 -13.05 -1.55 25.35
C THR A 45 -12.47 -1.76 26.75
N LYS A 46 -13.33 -2.11 27.73
CA LYS A 46 -12.86 -2.45 29.09
C LYS A 46 -11.93 -3.69 29.05
N LYS A 47 -12.27 -4.68 28.24
CA LYS A 47 -11.47 -5.89 28.09
C LYS A 47 -10.09 -5.59 27.51
N GLU A 48 -10.03 -4.85 26.39
CA GLU A 48 -8.75 -4.47 25.77
C GLU A 48 -7.87 -3.67 26.73
N PHE A 49 -8.46 -2.76 27.52
CA PHE A 49 -7.70 -1.99 28.49
C PHE A 49 -7.13 -2.87 29.61
N SER A 50 -7.85 -3.90 30.06
CA SER A 50 -7.33 -4.82 31.09
C SER A 50 -6.16 -5.70 30.61
N GLU A 51 -5.94 -5.77 29.29
CA GLU A 51 -4.83 -6.49 28.67
C GLU A 51 -3.58 -5.59 28.46
N VAL A 52 -3.70 -4.28 28.71
CA VAL A 52 -2.59 -3.33 28.59
C VAL A 52 -1.72 -3.38 29.84
N GLU A 53 -0.43 -3.67 29.69
CA GLU A 53 0.53 -3.54 30.79
C GLU A 53 0.82 -2.08 31.07
N ILE A 54 0.35 -1.58 32.22
CA ILE A 54 0.39 -0.15 32.58
C ILE A 54 1.38 0.18 33.68
N SER A 55 2.18 -0.78 34.14
CA SER A 55 3.09 -0.65 35.29
C SER A 55 4.10 0.50 35.16
N GLU A 56 4.44 0.90 33.95
CA GLU A 56 5.42 2.00 33.68
C GLU A 56 4.73 3.38 33.63
N LEU A 57 3.40 3.46 33.76
CA LEU A 57 2.66 4.70 33.63
C LEU A 57 2.10 5.17 34.98
N THR A 58 2.08 6.47 35.18
CA THR A 58 1.52 7.09 36.39
C THR A 58 0.01 7.25 36.24
N SER A 59 -0.76 6.42 36.95
CA SER A 59 -2.23 6.47 37.01
C SER A 59 -2.92 6.60 35.65
N PRO A 60 -2.64 5.72 34.70
CA PRO A 60 -3.27 5.76 33.39
C PRO A 60 -4.73 5.31 33.48
N SER A 61 -5.58 5.93 32.68
CA SER A 61 -6.99 5.56 32.50
C SER A 61 -7.25 4.99 31.12
N LYS A 62 -8.35 4.25 30.95
CA LYS A 62 -8.77 3.74 29.64
C LYS A 62 -8.87 4.86 28.57
N GLN A 63 -9.24 6.06 28.98
CA GLN A 63 -9.41 7.22 28.10
C GLN A 63 -8.08 7.75 27.55
N ASP A 64 -6.96 7.40 28.18
CA ASP A 64 -5.62 7.78 27.75
C ASP A 64 -5.09 6.90 26.60
N PHE A 65 -5.85 5.89 26.20
CA PHE A 65 -5.46 4.97 25.15
C PHE A 65 -6.40 5.00 23.94
N ARG A 66 -5.86 4.70 22.79
CA ARG A 66 -6.57 4.52 21.53
C ARG A 66 -6.07 3.26 20.83
N LYS A 67 -6.98 2.56 20.20
CA LYS A 67 -6.70 1.50 19.26
C LYS A 67 -6.70 2.06 17.85
N VAL A 68 -5.63 1.83 17.12
CA VAL A 68 -5.50 2.20 15.71
C VAL A 68 -5.61 0.94 14.88
N HIS A 69 -6.45 0.99 13.86
CA HIS A 69 -6.66 -0.09 12.91
C HIS A 69 -6.44 0.45 11.49
N VAL A 70 -5.39 -0.03 10.82
CA VAL A 70 -5.01 0.37 9.47
C VAL A 70 -5.30 -0.80 8.54
N VAL A 71 -6.05 -0.55 7.48
CA VAL A 71 -6.34 -1.53 6.44
C VAL A 71 -5.90 -0.97 5.10
N LEU A 72 -5.01 -1.68 4.43
CA LEU A 72 -4.66 -1.48 3.03
C LEU A 72 -5.32 -2.59 2.21
N THR A 73 -6.04 -2.23 1.17
CA THR A 73 -6.63 -3.17 0.23
C THR A 73 -6.11 -2.90 -1.18
N LEU A 74 -5.58 -3.93 -1.83
CA LEU A 74 -5.29 -3.92 -3.27
C LEU A 74 -6.35 -4.77 -3.98
N ARG A 75 -6.94 -4.24 -5.06
CA ARG A 75 -7.89 -4.96 -5.93
C ARG A 75 -7.34 -5.05 -7.34
N GLY A 76 -7.75 -6.04 -8.11
CA GLY A 76 -7.19 -6.32 -9.42
C GLY A 76 -5.79 -6.93 -9.28
N THR A 77 -5.64 -7.95 -8.44
CA THR A 77 -4.33 -8.59 -8.15
C THR A 77 -4.11 -9.88 -8.91
N ASP A 78 -5.12 -10.38 -9.63
CA ASP A 78 -5.12 -11.65 -10.35
C ASP A 78 -4.06 -11.75 -11.46
N TYR A 79 -3.70 -10.61 -12.09
CA TYR A 79 -2.66 -10.51 -13.11
C TYR A 79 -1.30 -10.01 -12.59
N LEU A 80 -1.20 -9.74 -11.29
CA LEU A 80 0.01 -9.25 -10.65
C LEU A 80 0.91 -10.39 -10.17
N SER A 81 2.19 -10.10 -10.04
CA SER A 81 3.22 -10.97 -9.47
C SER A 81 4.11 -10.19 -8.51
N ASN A 82 4.75 -10.90 -7.57
CA ASN A 82 5.73 -10.31 -6.65
C ASN A 82 5.22 -9.06 -5.91
N ILE A 83 3.96 -9.08 -5.48
CA ILE A 83 3.36 -7.99 -4.71
C ILE A 83 4.11 -7.87 -3.38
N GLN A 84 4.60 -6.66 -3.09
CA GLN A 84 5.23 -6.34 -1.83
C GLN A 84 4.59 -5.09 -1.24
N VAL A 85 4.25 -5.14 0.04
CA VAL A 85 3.72 -4.00 0.79
C VAL A 85 4.63 -3.72 1.98
N LYS A 86 5.13 -2.49 2.03
CA LYS A 86 5.91 -1.99 3.16
C LYS A 86 5.11 -0.93 3.90
N LEU A 87 4.65 -1.27 5.09
CA LEU A 87 3.93 -0.36 5.97
C LEU A 87 4.90 0.52 6.79
N PRO A 88 4.47 1.72 7.25
CA PRO A 88 5.29 2.57 8.10
C PRO A 88 5.66 1.89 9.42
N ASN A 89 6.81 2.24 9.95
CA ASN A 89 7.19 1.86 11.31
C ASN A 89 6.47 2.78 12.32
N TYR A 90 5.21 2.47 12.62
CA TYR A 90 4.41 3.25 13.56
C TYR A 90 5.01 3.33 14.95
N LYS A 91 5.66 2.26 15.44
CA LYS A 91 6.38 2.26 16.72
C LYS A 91 7.44 3.36 16.76
N GLN A 92 8.25 3.46 15.72
CA GLN A 92 9.26 4.50 15.62
C GLN A 92 8.64 5.89 15.50
N ALA A 93 7.58 6.04 14.69
CA ALA A 93 6.92 7.33 14.48
C ALA A 93 6.35 7.90 15.79
N PHE A 94 5.70 7.07 16.61
CA PHE A 94 5.08 7.52 17.86
C PHE A 94 6.05 7.63 19.04
N ASN A 95 7.10 6.81 19.10
CA ASN A 95 8.07 6.85 20.21
C ASN A 95 9.21 7.86 20.00
N ASN A 96 9.34 8.41 18.79
CA ASN A 96 10.39 9.42 18.48
C ASN A 96 9.80 10.84 18.37
N MET A 97 8.71 11.13 19.04
CA MET A 97 8.18 12.51 19.13
C MET A 97 9.21 13.39 19.87
N LYS A 98 9.64 14.47 19.21
CA LYS A 98 10.81 15.30 19.64
C LYS A 98 10.69 15.88 21.05
N ASP A 99 9.47 16.10 21.54
CA ASP A 99 9.22 16.78 22.82
C ASP A 99 8.69 15.85 23.92
N ASP A 100 8.72 14.53 23.67
CA ASP A 100 8.09 13.59 24.59
C ASP A 100 8.95 12.32 24.71
N GLN A 101 9.53 12.12 25.90
CA GLN A 101 10.28 10.90 26.22
C GLN A 101 9.36 9.71 26.54
N GLN A 102 8.04 9.90 26.44
CA GLN A 102 7.06 8.89 26.83
C GLN A 102 6.86 7.84 25.74
N ILE A 103 6.85 6.56 26.12
CA ILE A 103 6.46 5.47 25.22
C ILE A 103 5.01 5.64 24.83
N ARG A 104 4.76 5.87 23.53
CA ARG A 104 3.42 6.09 22.97
C ARG A 104 2.87 4.83 22.29
N TYR A 105 3.70 4.08 21.59
CA TYR A 105 3.30 2.82 20.97
C TYR A 105 3.45 1.69 21.96
N TRP A 106 2.36 1.06 22.32
CA TRP A 106 2.34 0.04 23.36
C TRP A 106 2.59 -1.36 22.81
N PHE A 107 1.68 -1.84 21.98
CA PHE A 107 1.84 -3.12 21.29
C PHE A 107 1.02 -3.13 20.00
N GLY A 108 1.30 -4.08 19.11
CA GLY A 108 0.55 -4.19 17.87
C GLY A 108 0.68 -5.58 17.24
N SER A 109 -0.25 -5.86 16.35
CA SER A 109 -0.33 -7.07 15.55
C SER A 109 -0.61 -6.73 14.09
N GLY A 110 -0.47 -7.72 13.21
CA GLY A 110 -0.82 -7.59 11.82
C GLY A 110 -1.26 -8.91 11.23
N ALA A 111 -2.09 -8.82 10.21
CA ALA A 111 -2.51 -9.94 9.38
C ALA A 111 -2.47 -9.52 7.91
N ASP A 112 -2.04 -10.43 7.06
CA ASP A 112 -2.01 -10.27 5.62
C ASP A 112 -2.85 -11.40 5.03
N GLU A 113 -3.83 -11.07 4.19
CA GLU A 113 -4.77 -11.99 3.57
C GLU A 113 -4.69 -11.82 2.06
N GLU A 114 -4.43 -12.91 1.35
CA GLU A 114 -4.38 -12.96 -0.11
C GLU A 114 -5.59 -13.74 -0.63
N GLN A 115 -6.33 -13.13 -1.54
CA GLN A 115 -7.46 -13.69 -2.27
C GLN A 115 -7.19 -13.59 -3.77
N GLU A 116 -7.96 -14.32 -4.59
CA GLU A 116 -7.74 -14.42 -6.03
C GLU A 116 -7.56 -13.06 -6.74
N ASN A 117 -8.37 -12.07 -6.40
CA ASN A 117 -8.33 -10.72 -7.03
C ASN A 117 -8.22 -9.59 -6.00
N LYS A 118 -7.77 -9.89 -4.77
CA LYS A 118 -7.71 -8.90 -3.70
C LYS A 118 -6.74 -9.31 -2.62
N ASN A 119 -5.85 -8.41 -2.23
CA ASN A 119 -4.99 -8.57 -1.06
C ASN A 119 -5.34 -7.53 -0.01
N ILE A 120 -5.41 -7.98 1.26
CA ILE A 120 -5.73 -7.13 2.41
C ILE A 120 -4.57 -7.22 3.40
N TYR A 121 -4.06 -6.05 3.80
CA TYR A 121 -3.00 -5.92 4.80
C TYR A 121 -3.55 -5.13 5.98
N THR A 122 -3.61 -5.78 7.13
CA THR A 122 -4.15 -5.18 8.35
C THR A 122 -3.04 -4.98 9.37
N ARG A 123 -3.05 -3.82 10.03
CA ARG A 123 -2.22 -3.55 11.21
C ARG A 123 -3.09 -2.93 12.28
N GLU A 124 -2.97 -3.48 13.47
CA GLU A 124 -3.69 -3.02 14.64
C GLU A 124 -2.70 -2.76 15.78
N PHE A 125 -2.82 -1.63 16.47
CA PHE A 125 -1.93 -1.31 17.57
C PHE A 125 -2.59 -0.38 18.57
N VAL A 126 -2.07 -0.39 19.79
CA VAL A 126 -2.53 0.47 20.89
C VAL A 126 -1.56 1.61 21.09
N LEU A 127 -2.10 2.82 21.17
CA LEU A 127 -1.37 4.04 21.48
C LEU A 127 -1.75 4.58 22.85
N TYR A 128 -0.77 5.06 23.61
CA TYR A 128 -0.96 5.93 24.74
C TYR A 128 -1.05 7.38 24.27
N THR A 129 -2.21 7.98 24.42
CA THR A 129 -2.56 9.26 23.79
C THR A 129 -2.83 10.37 24.81
N LYS A 130 -2.46 10.17 26.09
CA LYS A 130 -2.57 11.22 27.12
C LYS A 130 -1.85 12.50 26.65
N ASN A 131 -2.53 13.64 26.78
CA ASN A 131 -2.07 14.95 26.31
C ASN A 131 -1.91 15.09 24.77
N LEU A 132 -2.40 14.14 23.98
CA LEU A 132 -2.49 14.28 22.53
C LEU A 132 -3.95 14.56 22.13
N ASN A 133 -4.13 15.50 21.22
CA ASN A 133 -5.40 15.70 20.53
C ASN A 133 -5.46 14.87 19.23
N ASP A 134 -6.65 14.74 18.65
CA ASP A 134 -6.87 13.95 17.45
C ASP A 134 -6.05 14.46 16.24
N GLN A 135 -5.80 15.78 16.16
CA GLN A 135 -4.98 16.34 15.08
C GLN A 135 -3.51 15.92 15.20
N GLN A 136 -2.94 15.91 16.40
CA GLN A 136 -1.57 15.44 16.61
C GLN A 136 -1.42 13.95 16.27
N ILE A 137 -2.40 13.12 16.66
CA ILE A 137 -2.43 11.71 16.29
C ILE A 137 -2.50 11.55 14.76
N LYS A 138 -3.36 12.33 14.10
CA LYS A 138 -3.50 12.35 12.65
C LYS A 138 -2.20 12.75 11.95
N ASP A 139 -1.54 13.80 12.42
CA ASP A 139 -0.30 14.29 11.83
C ASP A 139 0.80 13.25 11.90
N ILE A 140 0.94 12.54 13.03
CA ILE A 140 1.92 11.47 13.17
C ILE A 140 1.60 10.29 12.23
N LEU A 141 0.34 9.88 12.16
CA LEU A 141 -0.08 8.82 11.23
C LEU A 141 0.14 9.22 9.76
N ALA A 142 -0.04 10.50 9.44
CA ALA A 142 0.15 11.03 8.09
C ALA A 142 1.61 11.10 7.64
N THR A 143 2.57 11.16 8.57
CA THR A 143 4.01 11.14 8.22
C THR A 143 4.45 9.80 7.64
N GLY A 144 3.71 8.74 7.96
CA GLY A 144 3.99 7.39 7.48
C GLY A 144 3.61 7.21 6.02
N LYS A 145 4.53 6.65 5.22
CA LYS A 145 4.27 6.28 3.83
C LYS A 145 4.15 4.76 3.71
N ILE A 146 3.07 4.33 3.08
CA ILE A 146 2.89 2.96 2.64
C ILE A 146 3.51 2.86 1.24
N LYS A 147 4.40 1.90 1.03
CA LYS A 147 4.99 1.61 -0.26
C LYS A 147 4.48 0.28 -0.76
N THR A 148 3.96 0.27 -1.97
CA THR A 148 3.55 -0.95 -2.67
C THR A 148 4.40 -1.13 -3.91
N SER A 149 4.78 -2.35 -4.23
CA SER A 149 5.42 -2.69 -5.50
C SER A 149 4.89 -4.00 -6.02
N TRP A 150 4.79 -4.13 -7.34
CA TRP A 150 4.30 -5.32 -8.03
C TRP A 150 4.93 -5.46 -9.41
N GLY A 151 4.89 -6.66 -9.94
CA GLY A 151 5.17 -6.97 -11.33
C GLY A 151 3.90 -7.39 -12.06
N LEU A 152 3.90 -7.39 -13.37
CA LEU A 152 2.89 -8.05 -14.18
C LEU A 152 3.35 -9.49 -14.48
N LYS A 153 2.44 -10.48 -14.42
CA LYS A 153 2.79 -11.92 -14.60
C LYS A 153 3.52 -12.22 -15.91
N ASP A 154 3.13 -11.52 -16.97
CA ASP A 154 3.61 -11.79 -18.32
C ASP A 154 4.72 -10.84 -18.78
N THR A 155 5.23 -10.01 -17.90
CA THR A 155 6.26 -9.01 -18.21
C THR A 155 7.39 -8.98 -17.18
N LYS A 156 8.50 -8.34 -17.51
CA LYS A 156 9.57 -8.02 -16.55
C LYS A 156 9.37 -6.64 -15.89
N THR A 157 8.24 -6.01 -16.12
CA THR A 157 7.93 -4.68 -15.60
C THR A 157 7.73 -4.75 -14.10
N LYS A 158 8.35 -3.82 -13.38
CA LYS A 158 8.16 -3.62 -11.95
C LYS A 158 7.61 -2.22 -11.72
N ASN A 159 6.47 -2.14 -11.06
CA ASN A 159 5.81 -0.90 -10.69
C ASN A 159 5.95 -0.65 -9.19
N GLN A 160 5.91 0.62 -8.79
CA GLN A 160 5.94 1.02 -7.39
C GLN A 160 5.10 2.27 -7.18
N GLU A 161 4.32 2.29 -6.08
CA GLU A 161 3.55 3.45 -5.65
C GLU A 161 3.73 3.72 -4.16
N GLU A 162 3.54 5.00 -3.78
CA GLU A 162 3.58 5.43 -2.39
C GLU A 162 2.25 6.12 -2.02
N PHE A 163 1.70 5.75 -0.87
CA PHE A 163 0.47 6.30 -0.32
C PHE A 163 0.70 6.89 1.07
N ALA A 164 0.05 8.01 1.36
CA ALA A 164 0.05 8.53 2.72
C ALA A 164 -0.84 7.66 3.61
N ALA A 165 -0.28 7.09 4.67
CA ALA A 165 -1.01 6.25 5.63
C ALA A 165 -2.15 6.99 6.35
N GLY A 166 -2.05 8.32 6.45
CA GLY A 166 -2.99 9.18 7.13
C GLY A 166 -4.07 9.84 6.26
N LYS A 167 -4.24 9.45 4.99
CA LYS A 167 -5.15 10.16 4.07
C LYS A 167 -6.62 10.07 4.46
N ASN A 168 -7.07 8.93 5.01
CA ASN A 168 -8.46 8.66 5.35
C ASN A 168 -8.56 8.14 6.80
N ILE A 169 -8.37 9.03 7.77
CA ILE A 169 -8.45 8.68 9.19
C ILE A 169 -9.85 9.03 9.71
N LYS A 170 -10.49 8.03 10.32
CA LYS A 170 -11.75 8.18 11.06
C LYS A 170 -11.49 8.04 12.55
N PHE A 171 -11.86 9.06 13.32
CA PHE A 171 -11.89 8.98 14.78
C PHE A 171 -13.28 8.58 15.23
N GLU A 172 -13.36 7.57 16.08
CA GLU A 172 -14.59 7.22 16.77
C GLU A 172 -14.66 7.98 18.10
N ALA A 173 -15.87 8.39 18.48
CA ALA A 173 -16.10 9.13 19.73
C ALA A 173 -15.62 8.34 20.96
N LYS A 174 -15.20 9.11 21.98
CA LYS A 174 -14.80 8.57 23.30
C LYS A 174 -15.97 8.03 24.08
#